data_5d0b97f4674197c8f3457309eb118bfd
#
_entry.id   5d0b97f4674197c8f3457309eb118bfd
#
_cell.length_a   1.000
_cell.length_b   1.000
_cell.length_c   1.000
_cell.angle_alpha   90.00
_cell.angle_beta   90.00
_cell.angle_gamma   90.00
#
_symmetry.space_group_name_H-M   'P 1'
#
loop_
_entity.id
_entity.type
_entity.pdbx_description
1 polymer ?
#
loop_
_entity_poly.entity_id
_entity_poly.type
_entity_poly.pdbx_seq_one_letter_code
_entity_poly.pdbx_strand_id
1 'polypeptide(L)'
;FIDELKKINPDVICVVAYGKILPKELLDIPKLGCINVHGSLLPKYRGAAPIQWSVLNGDKTTGITTMYMDIGMDTGDMILKREVNIGEDETTGELWKRLSKIGGELLVKTLELIEKGTAPREKQGEDFTLAPMLDKDMAKINWENKKAKEIKNLVRGLNPIMGAYSFLNDKKLKFWKVQNISELELENDFPELKEYSYKMKNIEAGTVLFADSKKGLYIKAIDGI
;
A
#
# COMPACT_ATOMS: atom_id res chain seq x y z
N PHE A 1 -1.37 29.23 13.96
CA PHE A 1 -0.67 28.47 12.92
C PHE A 1 -0.77 29.16 11.54
N ILE A 2 -1.99 29.44 11.02
CA ILE A 2 -2.16 30.13 9.70
C ILE A 2 -1.53 31.54 9.75
N ASP A 3 -1.77 32.30 10.80
CA ASP A 3 -1.20 33.64 10.98
C ASP A 3 0.34 33.62 11.07
N GLU A 4 0.89 32.57 11.64
CA GLU A 4 2.34 32.35 11.69
C GLU A 4 2.91 32.06 10.30
N LEU A 5 2.25 31.21 9.51
CA LEU A 5 2.63 30.93 8.12
C LEU A 5 2.54 32.21 7.25
N LYS A 6 1.50 33.03 7.43
CA LYS A 6 1.38 34.32 6.74
C LYS A 6 2.54 35.26 7.09
N LYS A 7 3.00 35.27 8.35
CA LYS A 7 4.18 36.09 8.76
C LYS A 7 5.47 35.57 8.15
N ILE A 8 5.63 34.25 8.01
CA ILE A 8 6.80 33.62 7.36
C ILE A 8 6.82 33.96 5.87
N ASN A 9 5.63 34.08 5.25
CA ASN A 9 5.42 34.32 3.82
C ASN A 9 6.25 33.39 2.92
N PRO A 10 6.07 32.08 3.02
CA PRO A 10 6.85 31.11 2.27
C PRO A 10 6.55 31.20 0.77
N ASP A 11 7.56 30.99 -0.07
CA ASP A 11 7.38 30.93 -1.53
C ASP A 11 6.63 29.67 -1.97
N VAL A 12 6.89 28.53 -1.29
CA VAL A 12 6.28 27.23 -1.54
C VAL A 12 6.09 26.49 -0.22
N ILE A 13 5.04 25.66 -0.10
CA ILE A 13 4.84 24.77 1.03
C ILE A 13 4.89 23.33 0.53
N CYS A 14 5.79 22.51 1.09
CA CYS A 14 5.86 21.08 0.79
C CYS A 14 5.11 20.27 1.85
N VAL A 15 4.23 19.38 1.42
CA VAL A 15 3.39 18.54 2.27
C VAL A 15 3.73 17.08 2.00
N VAL A 16 4.09 16.34 3.04
CA VAL A 16 4.42 14.92 2.95
C VAL A 16 3.80 14.20 4.13
N ALA A 17 2.94 13.22 3.87
CA ALA A 17 2.31 12.37 4.89
C ALA A 17 1.67 13.15 6.07
N TYR A 18 1.08 14.31 5.81
CA TYR A 18 0.53 15.19 6.84
C TYR A 18 -0.79 14.65 7.44
N GLY A 19 -1.57 13.92 6.65
CA GLY A 19 -2.77 13.22 7.10
C GLY A 19 -3.98 14.11 7.41
N LYS A 20 -3.96 15.38 6.98
CA LYS A 20 -5.09 16.32 7.15
C LYS A 20 -5.34 17.07 5.86
N ILE A 21 -6.61 17.39 5.60
CA ILE A 21 -7.01 18.27 4.52
C ILE A 21 -6.62 19.70 4.90
N LEU A 22 -5.95 20.40 3.99
CA LEU A 22 -5.57 21.80 4.16
C LEU A 22 -6.72 22.72 3.75
N PRO A 23 -7.07 23.71 4.56
CA PRO A 23 -8.10 24.68 4.18
C PRO A 23 -7.60 25.59 3.05
N LYS A 24 -8.52 26.10 2.24
CA LYS A 24 -8.20 26.99 1.11
C LYS A 24 -7.34 28.18 1.53
N GLU A 25 -7.61 28.76 2.70
CA GLU A 25 -6.85 29.87 3.24
C GLU A 25 -5.35 29.55 3.39
N LEU A 26 -4.99 28.29 3.74
CA LEU A 26 -3.60 27.86 3.84
C LEU A 26 -3.01 27.60 2.45
N LEU A 27 -3.79 26.98 1.54
CA LEU A 27 -3.34 26.68 0.18
C LEU A 27 -2.99 27.96 -0.62
N ASP A 28 -3.65 29.08 -0.32
CA ASP A 28 -3.46 30.37 -0.98
C ASP A 28 -2.28 31.19 -0.40
N ILE A 29 -1.62 30.76 0.69
CA ILE A 29 -0.50 31.51 1.28
C ILE A 29 0.73 31.53 0.36
N PRO A 30 1.27 30.37 -0.09
CA PRO A 30 2.49 30.37 -0.89
C PRO A 30 2.22 30.75 -2.33
N LYS A 31 2.94 31.73 -2.86
CA LYS A 31 2.76 32.20 -4.26
C LYS A 31 3.08 31.15 -5.32
N LEU A 32 3.92 30.15 -5.01
CA LEU A 32 4.26 29.04 -5.89
C LEU A 32 3.42 27.78 -5.59
N GLY A 33 2.48 27.87 -4.64
CA GLY A 33 1.53 26.83 -4.29
C GLY A 33 2.01 25.84 -3.22
N CYS A 34 1.10 24.98 -2.82
CA CYS A 34 1.40 23.85 -1.92
C CYS A 34 1.64 22.60 -2.77
N ILE A 35 2.75 21.90 -2.50
CA ILE A 35 3.18 20.71 -3.24
C ILE A 35 3.07 19.50 -2.34
N ASN A 36 2.33 18.47 -2.78
CA ASN A 36 2.24 17.19 -2.09
C ASN A 36 3.11 16.13 -2.76
N VAL A 37 3.70 15.27 -1.94
CA VAL A 37 4.37 14.02 -2.39
C VAL A 37 3.44 12.88 -2.08
N HIS A 38 2.75 12.37 -3.10
CA HIS A 38 1.74 11.34 -2.96
C HIS A 38 2.29 9.96 -3.29
N GLY A 39 1.95 8.96 -2.46
CA GLY A 39 2.50 7.60 -2.51
C GLY A 39 1.84 6.69 -3.54
N SER A 40 1.46 7.19 -4.70
CA SER A 40 0.93 6.40 -5.82
C SER A 40 1.23 7.06 -7.17
N LEU A 41 0.90 6.36 -8.25
CA LEU A 41 0.82 6.90 -9.60
C LEU A 41 -0.59 7.48 -9.83
N LEU A 42 -0.80 8.74 -9.44
CA LEU A 42 -2.08 9.42 -9.66
C LEU A 42 -2.49 9.39 -11.15
N PRO A 43 -3.80 9.23 -11.43
CA PRO A 43 -4.94 9.36 -10.54
C PRO A 43 -5.33 8.10 -9.74
N LYS A 44 -4.55 7.01 -9.80
CA LYS A 44 -4.80 5.82 -8.96
C LYS A 44 -4.51 6.12 -7.50
N TYR A 45 -5.36 5.55 -6.61
CA TYR A 45 -5.15 5.56 -5.17
C TYR A 45 -5.11 6.96 -4.54
N ARG A 46 -6.07 7.85 -4.88
CA ARG A 46 -6.31 9.08 -4.11
C ARG A 46 -6.72 8.72 -2.69
N GLY A 47 -6.16 9.38 -1.68
CA GLY A 47 -6.55 9.18 -0.28
C GLY A 47 -5.41 8.79 0.67
N ALA A 48 -5.79 8.22 1.82
CA ALA A 48 -4.92 8.14 2.99
C ALA A 48 -3.89 6.99 3.00
N ALA A 49 -4.14 5.91 2.24
CA ALA A 49 -3.33 4.69 2.31
C ALA A 49 -2.87 4.15 0.95
N PRO A 50 -2.37 4.98 0.01
CA PRO A 50 -2.08 4.58 -1.36
C PRO A 50 -1.05 3.43 -1.46
N ILE A 51 0.00 3.46 -0.65
CA ILE A 51 1.06 2.46 -0.66
C ILE A 51 0.52 1.11 -0.18
N GLN A 52 -0.28 1.10 0.88
CA GLN A 52 -0.90 -0.12 1.39
C GLN A 52 -1.85 -0.74 0.36
N TRP A 53 -2.71 0.07 -0.25
CA TRP A 53 -3.67 -0.42 -1.21
C TRP A 53 -3.02 -0.99 -2.47
N SER A 54 -1.91 -0.44 -2.96
CA SER A 54 -1.19 -1.03 -4.09
C SER A 54 -0.66 -2.44 -3.76
N VAL A 55 -0.20 -2.67 -2.53
CA VAL A 55 0.27 -3.99 -2.07
C VAL A 55 -0.90 -4.94 -1.83
N LEU A 56 -1.97 -4.47 -1.15
CA LEU A 56 -3.18 -5.25 -0.86
C LEU A 56 -3.86 -5.76 -2.14
N ASN A 57 -3.91 -4.93 -3.18
CA ASN A 57 -4.48 -5.27 -4.48
C ASN A 57 -3.55 -6.15 -5.32
N GLY A 58 -2.30 -6.34 -4.89
CA GLY A 58 -1.34 -7.16 -5.62
C GLY A 58 -0.86 -6.54 -6.91
N ASP A 59 -0.81 -5.20 -6.98
CA ASP A 59 -0.26 -4.49 -8.13
C ASP A 59 1.21 -4.87 -8.34
N LYS A 60 1.63 -4.90 -9.60
CA LYS A 60 3.02 -5.17 -9.95
C LYS A 60 3.88 -3.92 -9.90
N THR A 61 3.26 -2.75 -10.09
CA THR A 61 3.92 -1.44 -10.08
C THR A 61 3.14 -0.45 -9.23
N THR A 62 3.84 0.51 -8.68
CA THR A 62 3.32 1.69 -8.00
C THR A 62 4.30 2.83 -8.21
N GLY A 63 4.22 3.90 -7.44
CA GLY A 63 5.17 4.98 -7.55
C GLY A 63 4.90 6.15 -6.62
N ILE A 64 5.53 7.25 -6.96
CA ILE A 64 5.33 8.55 -6.33
C ILE A 64 4.86 9.53 -7.40
N THR A 65 3.92 10.38 -7.02
CA THR A 65 3.51 11.55 -7.79
C THR A 65 3.73 12.80 -6.95
N THR A 66 4.44 13.80 -7.48
CA THR A 66 4.40 15.17 -6.95
C THR A 66 3.28 15.92 -7.63
N MET A 67 2.50 16.70 -6.86
CA MET A 67 1.33 17.40 -7.37
C MET A 67 1.11 18.72 -6.66
N TYR A 68 0.48 19.66 -7.32
CA TYR A 68 -0.09 20.84 -6.68
C TYR A 68 -1.30 20.41 -5.83
N MET A 69 -1.41 20.93 -4.64
CA MET A 69 -2.59 20.70 -3.81
C MET A 69 -3.72 21.66 -4.18
N ASP A 70 -4.93 21.16 -4.08
CA ASP A 70 -6.17 21.94 -4.19
C ASP A 70 -7.12 21.58 -3.02
N ILE A 71 -8.36 22.03 -3.08
CA ILE A 71 -9.37 21.80 -2.03
C ILE A 71 -9.90 20.37 -2.00
N GLY A 72 -9.67 19.59 -3.06
CA GLY A 72 -10.07 18.19 -3.16
C GLY A 72 -9.01 17.25 -2.56
N MET A 73 -9.41 16.03 -2.26
CA MET A 73 -8.50 15.01 -1.78
C MET A 73 -7.69 14.42 -2.94
N ASP A 74 -6.41 14.83 -3.03
CA ASP A 74 -5.45 14.38 -4.04
C ASP A 74 -5.94 14.59 -5.49
N THR A 75 -6.66 15.69 -5.76
CA THR A 75 -7.26 16.02 -7.06
C THR A 75 -6.47 17.02 -7.90
N GLY A 76 -5.49 17.68 -7.32
CA GLY A 76 -4.73 18.74 -7.96
C GLY A 76 -3.86 18.28 -9.14
N ASP A 77 -3.31 19.25 -9.87
CA ASP A 77 -2.51 18.99 -11.08
C ASP A 77 -1.21 18.25 -10.74
N MET A 78 -0.92 17.18 -11.46
CA MET A 78 0.30 16.40 -11.31
C MET A 78 1.50 17.12 -11.94
N ILE A 79 2.68 16.97 -11.30
CA ILE A 79 3.93 17.63 -11.77
C ILE A 79 4.89 16.56 -12.32
N LEU A 80 5.34 15.65 -11.46
CA LEU A 80 6.23 14.56 -11.85
C LEU A 80 5.74 13.24 -11.28
N LYS A 81 6.07 12.15 -11.98
CA LYS A 81 5.82 10.77 -11.54
C LYS A 81 7.09 9.95 -11.58
N ARG A 82 7.24 9.04 -10.65
CA ARG A 82 8.29 8.02 -10.65
C ARG A 82 7.69 6.66 -10.38
N GLU A 83 7.65 5.80 -11.38
CA GLU A 83 7.18 4.43 -11.27
C GLU A 83 8.27 3.52 -10.68
N VAL A 84 7.84 2.52 -9.91
CA VAL A 84 8.66 1.45 -9.36
C VAL A 84 7.92 0.12 -9.38
N ASN A 85 8.64 -0.99 -9.53
CA ASN A 85 8.06 -2.32 -9.36
C ASN A 85 7.86 -2.62 -7.87
N ILE A 86 6.80 -3.35 -7.55
CA ILE A 86 6.57 -3.94 -6.23
C ILE A 86 7.12 -5.37 -6.24
N GLY A 87 8.02 -5.69 -5.31
CA GLY A 87 8.55 -7.05 -5.18
C GLY A 87 7.46 -8.04 -4.77
N GLU A 88 7.59 -9.29 -5.19
CA GLU A 88 6.57 -10.33 -4.96
C GLU A 88 6.31 -10.58 -3.47
N ASP A 89 7.36 -10.52 -2.65
CA ASP A 89 7.30 -10.68 -1.19
C ASP A 89 7.47 -9.35 -0.44
N GLU A 90 7.62 -8.23 -1.17
CA GLU A 90 7.86 -6.92 -0.58
C GLU A 90 6.65 -6.49 0.28
N THR A 91 6.93 -6.16 1.53
CA THR A 91 5.93 -5.65 2.48
C THR A 91 5.68 -4.16 2.24
N THR A 92 4.54 -3.66 2.71
CA THR A 92 4.27 -2.22 2.71
C THR A 92 5.35 -1.41 3.41
N GLY A 93 5.91 -1.92 4.51
CA GLY A 93 6.98 -1.22 5.24
C GLY A 93 8.26 -1.08 4.44
N GLU A 94 8.68 -2.12 3.72
CA GLU A 94 9.84 -2.10 2.84
C GLU A 94 9.62 -1.17 1.64
N LEU A 95 8.47 -1.29 0.99
CA LEU A 95 8.07 -0.43 -0.12
C LEU A 95 8.01 1.04 0.31
N TRP A 96 7.41 1.35 1.46
CA TRP A 96 7.33 2.70 2.00
C TRP A 96 8.72 3.32 2.22
N LYS A 97 9.64 2.55 2.82
CA LYS A 97 11.03 3.00 3.04
C LYS A 97 11.72 3.35 1.71
N ARG A 98 11.51 2.54 0.67
CA ARG A 98 12.06 2.76 -0.66
C ARG A 98 11.43 3.97 -1.35
N LEU A 99 10.10 4.08 -1.29
CA LEU A 99 9.35 5.20 -1.85
C LEU A 99 9.63 6.53 -1.16
N SER A 100 9.91 6.54 0.15
CA SER A 100 10.30 7.76 0.88
C SER A 100 11.57 8.39 0.31
N LYS A 101 12.58 7.58 -0.02
CA LYS A 101 13.82 8.07 -0.65
C LYS A 101 13.54 8.63 -2.04
N ILE A 102 12.81 7.88 -2.86
CA ILE A 102 12.44 8.29 -4.24
C ILE A 102 11.60 9.57 -4.21
N GLY A 103 10.67 9.67 -3.25
CA GLY A 103 9.83 10.85 -3.07
C GLY A 103 10.62 12.10 -2.74
N GLY A 104 11.64 11.99 -1.87
CA GLY A 104 12.55 13.10 -1.57
C GLY A 104 13.34 13.58 -2.80
N GLU A 105 13.91 12.63 -3.56
CA GLU A 105 14.63 12.94 -4.80
C GLU A 105 13.71 13.59 -5.85
N LEU A 106 12.46 13.09 -5.96
CA LEU A 106 11.49 13.63 -6.91
C LEU A 106 11.00 15.03 -6.50
N LEU A 107 10.84 15.28 -5.18
CA LEU A 107 10.46 16.58 -4.65
C LEU A 107 11.50 17.65 -4.97
N VAL A 108 12.79 17.35 -4.79
CA VAL A 108 13.88 18.30 -5.14
C VAL A 108 13.79 18.71 -6.62
N LYS A 109 13.66 17.72 -7.53
CA LYS A 109 13.47 17.99 -8.97
C LYS A 109 12.23 18.83 -9.26
N THR A 110 11.14 18.53 -8.54
CA THR A 110 9.88 19.28 -8.68
C THR A 110 10.08 20.74 -8.29
N LEU A 111 10.74 21.01 -7.18
CA LEU A 111 11.02 22.37 -6.72
C LEU A 111 11.93 23.15 -7.68
N GLU A 112 12.95 22.51 -8.26
CA GLU A 112 13.80 23.12 -9.29
C GLU A 112 13.00 23.55 -10.53
N LEU A 113 12.02 22.72 -10.96
CA LEU A 113 11.16 23.08 -12.09
C LEU A 113 10.20 24.22 -11.74
N ILE A 114 9.66 24.23 -10.53
CA ILE A 114 8.78 25.29 -10.03
C ILE A 114 9.54 26.62 -9.97
N GLU A 115 10.75 26.62 -9.42
CA GLU A 115 11.61 27.81 -9.32
C GLU A 115 11.93 28.40 -10.70
N LYS A 116 12.18 27.52 -11.70
CA LYS A 116 12.44 27.92 -13.10
C LYS A 116 11.16 28.31 -13.87
N GLY A 117 9.98 28.16 -13.29
CA GLY A 117 8.70 28.40 -13.96
C GLY A 117 8.39 27.42 -15.09
N THR A 118 9.01 26.23 -15.10
CA THR A 118 8.88 25.20 -16.13
C THR A 118 8.18 23.90 -15.62
N ALA A 119 7.68 23.92 -14.41
CA ALA A 119 6.97 22.79 -13.84
C ALA A 119 5.70 22.47 -14.65
N PRO A 120 5.51 21.22 -15.10
CA PRO A 120 4.29 20.84 -15.80
C PRO A 120 3.07 20.89 -14.86
N ARG A 121 1.88 21.03 -15.46
CA ARG A 121 0.59 20.96 -14.78
C ARG A 121 -0.32 20.03 -15.57
N GLU A 122 -0.22 18.74 -15.26
CA GLU A 122 -1.03 17.70 -15.89
C GLU A 122 -2.31 17.50 -15.07
N LYS A 123 -3.46 17.82 -15.63
CA LYS A 123 -4.74 17.57 -14.97
C LYS A 123 -4.99 16.08 -14.82
N GLN A 124 -5.51 15.69 -13.67
CA GLN A 124 -5.95 14.32 -13.46
C GLN A 124 -7.25 14.05 -14.22
N GLY A 125 -7.33 12.88 -14.88
CA GLY A 125 -8.55 12.42 -15.54
C GLY A 125 -9.63 11.95 -14.56
N GLU A 126 -10.79 11.59 -15.10
CA GLU A 126 -11.94 11.08 -14.35
C GLU A 126 -11.77 9.61 -13.90
N ASP A 127 -10.86 8.86 -14.53
CA ASP A 127 -10.56 7.46 -14.22
C ASP A 127 -9.60 7.38 -13.02
N PHE A 128 -10.14 7.56 -11.83
CA PHE A 128 -9.39 7.50 -10.58
C PHE A 128 -9.83 6.33 -9.68
N THR A 129 -8.95 5.90 -8.78
CA THR A 129 -9.29 4.96 -7.72
C THR A 129 -9.02 5.57 -6.34
N LEU A 130 -9.73 5.07 -5.33
CA LEU A 130 -9.59 5.55 -3.95
C LEU A 130 -8.73 4.59 -3.11
N ALA A 131 -7.99 5.16 -2.17
CA ALA A 131 -7.21 4.45 -1.16
C ALA A 131 -7.61 4.95 0.25
N PRO A 132 -8.79 4.55 0.75
CA PRO A 132 -9.28 4.99 2.04
C PRO A 132 -8.36 4.54 3.18
N MET A 133 -8.54 5.15 4.35
CA MET A 133 -7.89 4.73 5.59
C MET A 133 -8.20 3.25 5.84
N LEU A 134 -7.19 2.49 6.28
CA LEU A 134 -7.36 1.08 6.60
C LEU A 134 -8.11 0.90 7.91
N ASP A 135 -9.11 0.03 7.90
CA ASP A 135 -9.83 -0.40 9.09
C ASP A 135 -9.15 -1.61 9.74
N LYS A 136 -9.24 -1.70 11.08
CA LYS A 136 -8.72 -2.83 11.85
C LYS A 136 -9.40 -4.15 11.51
N ASP A 137 -10.66 -4.10 11.12
CA ASP A 137 -11.44 -5.30 10.77
C ASP A 137 -10.96 -5.92 9.45
N MET A 138 -10.37 -5.13 8.55
CA MET A 138 -9.73 -5.63 7.34
C MET A 138 -8.56 -6.57 7.61
N ALA A 139 -7.94 -6.47 8.80
CA ALA A 139 -6.80 -7.30 9.17
C ALA A 139 -7.18 -8.75 9.53
N LYS A 140 -8.45 -9.03 9.76
CA LYS A 140 -8.93 -10.40 9.99
C LYS A 140 -8.95 -11.18 8.67
N ILE A 141 -8.23 -12.29 8.63
CA ILE A 141 -8.21 -13.16 7.46
C ILE A 141 -9.57 -13.84 7.32
N ASN A 142 -10.21 -13.65 6.18
CA ASN A 142 -11.42 -14.37 5.80
C ASN A 142 -11.02 -15.54 4.90
N TRP A 143 -10.87 -16.72 5.51
CA TRP A 143 -10.44 -17.93 4.82
C TRP A 143 -11.44 -18.42 3.78
N GLU A 144 -12.74 -18.23 4.03
CA GLU A 144 -13.82 -18.71 3.15
C GLU A 144 -13.94 -17.95 1.83
N ASN A 145 -13.48 -16.67 1.81
CA ASN A 145 -13.69 -15.77 0.68
C ASN A 145 -12.39 -15.24 0.04
N LYS A 146 -11.21 -15.65 0.56
CA LYS A 146 -9.92 -15.17 0.04
C LYS A 146 -9.07 -16.29 -0.52
N LYS A 147 -8.55 -16.07 -1.71
CA LYS A 147 -7.55 -16.92 -2.34
C LYS A 147 -6.21 -16.83 -1.61
N ALA A 148 -5.35 -17.83 -1.74
CA ALA A 148 -4.02 -17.86 -1.13
C ALA A 148 -3.21 -16.59 -1.47
N LYS A 149 -3.23 -16.14 -2.74
CA LYS A 149 -2.57 -14.91 -3.17
C LYS A 149 -3.12 -13.64 -2.51
N GLU A 150 -4.43 -13.57 -2.29
CA GLU A 150 -5.06 -12.42 -1.61
C GLU A 150 -4.72 -12.40 -0.12
N ILE A 151 -4.58 -13.58 0.51
CA ILE A 151 -4.11 -13.71 1.89
C ILE A 151 -2.65 -13.27 2.00
N LYS A 152 -1.79 -13.69 1.07
CA LYS A 152 -0.40 -13.23 0.99
C LYS A 152 -0.34 -11.72 0.87
N ASN A 153 -1.13 -11.13 -0.02
CA ASN A 153 -1.19 -9.67 -0.20
C ASN A 153 -1.71 -8.96 1.06
N LEU A 154 -2.69 -9.52 1.75
CA LEU A 154 -3.20 -8.99 3.01
C LEU A 154 -2.09 -8.97 4.07
N VAL A 155 -1.37 -10.08 4.24
CA VAL A 155 -0.30 -10.20 5.22
C VAL A 155 0.81 -9.18 4.95
N ARG A 156 1.35 -9.14 3.72
CA ARG A 156 2.44 -8.22 3.35
C ARG A 156 1.97 -6.76 3.26
N GLY A 157 0.70 -6.53 2.88
CA GLY A 157 0.10 -5.20 2.77
C GLY A 157 -0.15 -4.52 4.11
N LEU A 158 -0.40 -5.30 5.17
CA LEU A 158 -0.60 -4.80 6.53
C LEU A 158 0.66 -4.84 7.40
N ASN A 159 1.78 -5.36 6.88
CA ASN A 159 3.05 -5.42 7.58
C ASN A 159 3.84 -4.10 7.37
N PRO A 160 4.35 -3.42 8.41
CA PRO A 160 4.45 -3.87 9.81
C PRO A 160 3.36 -3.31 10.76
N ILE A 161 2.46 -2.46 10.29
CA ILE A 161 1.66 -1.61 11.19
C ILE A 161 0.54 -2.39 11.88
N MET A 162 -0.34 -3.05 11.11
CA MET A 162 -1.52 -3.73 11.66
C MET A 162 -1.28 -5.22 11.90
N GLY A 163 -0.68 -5.90 10.92
CA GLY A 163 -0.52 -7.35 10.87
C GLY A 163 -1.84 -8.07 10.66
N ALA A 164 -1.91 -8.91 9.62
CA ALA A 164 -3.06 -9.78 9.40
C ALA A 164 -3.20 -10.81 10.53
N TYR A 165 -4.42 -11.22 10.85
CA TYR A 165 -4.64 -12.15 11.93
C TYR A 165 -5.81 -13.10 11.68
N SER A 166 -5.80 -14.23 12.40
CA SER A 166 -6.90 -15.16 12.52
C SER A 166 -7.00 -15.66 13.97
N PHE A 167 -7.94 -16.56 14.23
CA PHE A 167 -8.09 -17.20 15.53
C PHE A 167 -7.90 -18.73 15.39
N LEU A 168 -7.22 -19.31 16.37
CA LEU A 168 -7.12 -20.74 16.56
C LEU A 168 -7.50 -21.04 18.02
N ASN A 169 -8.58 -21.78 18.25
CA ASN A 169 -9.12 -22.08 19.58
C ASN A 169 -9.22 -20.81 20.46
N ASP A 170 -9.87 -19.77 19.96
CA ASP A 170 -10.07 -18.45 20.60
C ASP A 170 -8.79 -17.64 20.84
N LYS A 171 -7.63 -18.16 20.46
CA LYS A 171 -6.35 -17.42 20.54
C LYS A 171 -6.08 -16.70 19.25
N LYS A 172 -5.84 -15.39 19.36
CA LYS A 172 -5.47 -14.54 18.21
C LYS A 172 -4.04 -14.85 17.76
N LEU A 173 -3.91 -15.25 16.49
CA LEU A 173 -2.64 -15.45 15.81
C LEU A 173 -2.42 -14.32 14.81
N LYS A 174 -1.25 -13.69 14.82
CA LYS A 174 -0.83 -12.71 13.81
C LYS A 174 0.10 -13.37 12.80
N PHE A 175 -0.11 -13.04 11.54
CA PHE A 175 0.71 -13.49 10.42
C PHE A 175 1.54 -12.31 9.91
N TRP A 176 2.85 -12.46 9.92
CA TRP A 176 3.80 -11.44 9.49
C TRP A 176 4.46 -11.76 8.15
N LYS A 177 4.53 -13.05 7.82
CA LYS A 177 5.05 -13.55 6.56
C LYS A 177 4.35 -14.86 6.23
N VAL A 178 3.93 -15.01 4.99
CA VAL A 178 3.36 -16.24 4.43
C VAL A 178 3.89 -16.45 3.02
N GLN A 179 3.90 -17.70 2.59
CA GLN A 179 4.18 -18.10 1.22
C GLN A 179 3.00 -18.90 0.69
N ASN A 180 2.73 -18.79 -0.58
CA ASN A 180 1.76 -19.65 -1.23
C ASN A 180 2.49 -20.88 -1.75
N ILE A 181 1.87 -22.03 -1.58
CA ILE A 181 2.33 -23.30 -2.15
C ILE A 181 1.32 -23.68 -3.25
N SER A 182 1.81 -23.83 -4.47
CA SER A 182 1.01 -24.34 -5.58
C SER A 182 0.79 -25.84 -5.44
N GLU A 183 -0.24 -26.38 -6.10
CA GLU A 183 -0.50 -27.83 -6.11
C GLU A 183 0.71 -28.61 -6.65
N LEU A 184 1.42 -28.05 -7.63
CA LEU A 184 2.61 -28.67 -8.21
C LEU A 184 3.80 -28.72 -7.23
N GLU A 185 4.04 -27.63 -6.50
CA GLU A 185 5.07 -27.57 -5.44
C GLU A 185 4.74 -28.50 -4.29
N LEU A 186 3.43 -28.65 -3.97
CA LEU A 186 2.97 -29.52 -2.91
C LEU A 186 3.41 -30.99 -3.13
N GLU A 187 3.30 -31.47 -4.35
CA GLU A 187 3.60 -32.86 -4.67
C GLU A 187 5.12 -33.17 -4.64
N ASN A 188 5.94 -32.18 -5.02
CA ASN A 188 7.38 -32.37 -5.18
C ASN A 188 8.20 -31.97 -3.94
N ASP A 189 7.84 -30.84 -3.32
CA ASP A 189 8.70 -30.19 -2.33
C ASP A 189 8.17 -30.37 -0.88
N PHE A 190 6.91 -30.81 -0.73
CA PHE A 190 6.26 -30.94 0.57
C PHE A 190 5.67 -32.35 0.77
N PRO A 191 6.51 -33.40 0.89
CA PRO A 191 6.04 -34.79 1.02
C PRO A 191 5.15 -35.00 2.24
N GLU A 192 5.30 -34.18 3.30
CA GLU A 192 4.44 -34.19 4.49
C GLU A 192 3.00 -33.79 4.20
N LEU A 193 2.74 -33.10 3.10
CA LEU A 193 1.39 -32.68 2.68
C LEU A 193 0.80 -33.60 1.60
N LYS A 194 1.54 -34.58 1.12
CA LYS A 194 1.14 -35.46 0.02
C LYS A 194 -0.18 -36.19 0.29
N GLU A 195 -0.44 -36.57 1.52
CA GLU A 195 -1.71 -37.23 1.88
C GLU A 195 -2.93 -36.30 1.77
N TYR A 196 -2.71 -34.99 1.82
CA TYR A 196 -3.76 -33.97 1.70
C TYR A 196 -4.02 -33.57 0.26
N SER A 197 -3.09 -33.77 -0.67
CA SER A 197 -3.21 -33.34 -2.07
C SER A 197 -4.49 -33.91 -2.73
N TYR A 198 -4.80 -35.16 -2.48
CA TYR A 198 -6.00 -35.84 -2.99
C TYR A 198 -7.30 -35.42 -2.29
N LYS A 199 -7.19 -34.90 -1.06
CA LYS A 199 -8.33 -34.51 -0.21
C LYS A 199 -8.60 -33.00 -0.24
N MET A 200 -7.72 -32.21 -0.87
CA MET A 200 -7.71 -30.74 -0.81
C MET A 200 -9.03 -30.07 -1.16
N LYS A 201 -9.77 -30.64 -2.14
CA LYS A 201 -11.08 -30.11 -2.57
C LYS A 201 -12.15 -30.22 -1.50
N ASN A 202 -12.01 -31.17 -0.58
CA ASN A 202 -12.99 -31.47 0.47
C ASN A 202 -12.59 -30.93 1.84
N ILE A 203 -11.41 -30.28 1.94
CA ILE A 203 -10.94 -29.68 3.19
C ILE A 203 -11.41 -28.23 3.23
N GLU A 204 -12.04 -27.86 4.32
CA GLU A 204 -12.53 -26.51 4.57
C GLU A 204 -11.37 -25.50 4.64
N ALA A 205 -11.55 -24.34 4.02
CA ALA A 205 -10.56 -23.25 4.06
C ALA A 205 -10.38 -22.74 5.50
N GLY A 206 -9.15 -22.48 5.90
CA GLY A 206 -8.78 -22.14 7.26
C GLY A 206 -8.34 -23.35 8.11
N THR A 207 -8.50 -24.58 7.59
CA THR A 207 -8.03 -25.77 8.29
C THR A 207 -6.51 -25.81 8.33
N VAL A 208 -5.95 -26.10 9.51
CA VAL A 208 -4.52 -26.37 9.68
C VAL A 208 -4.26 -27.80 9.17
N LEU A 209 -3.47 -27.91 8.11
CA LEU A 209 -3.11 -29.18 7.48
C LEU A 209 -1.92 -29.83 8.17
N PHE A 210 -0.94 -28.99 8.52
CA PHE A 210 0.31 -29.43 9.13
C PHE A 210 0.89 -28.33 9.99
N ALA A 211 1.54 -28.69 11.10
CA ALA A 211 2.22 -27.75 11.98
C ALA A 211 3.48 -28.42 12.57
N ASP A 212 4.62 -27.82 12.32
CA ASP A 212 5.91 -28.27 12.82
C ASP A 212 6.79 -27.07 13.18
N SER A 213 7.57 -27.19 14.25
CA SER A 213 8.40 -26.08 14.75
C SER A 213 9.54 -25.67 13.80
N LYS A 214 9.96 -26.55 12.89
CA LYS A 214 11.03 -26.30 11.91
C LYS A 214 10.50 -25.98 10.52
N LYS A 215 9.41 -26.67 10.11
CA LYS A 215 8.83 -26.56 8.78
C LYS A 215 7.73 -25.49 8.68
N GLY A 216 7.11 -25.13 9.80
CA GLY A 216 6.11 -24.06 9.83
C GLY A 216 4.66 -24.54 9.97
N LEU A 217 3.75 -23.64 9.66
CA LEU A 217 2.32 -23.82 9.77
C LEU A 217 1.68 -23.73 8.36
N TYR A 218 1.00 -24.81 7.96
CA TYR A 218 0.37 -24.93 6.65
C TYR A 218 -1.16 -24.88 6.84
N ILE A 219 -1.78 -23.94 6.16
CA ILE A 219 -3.22 -23.69 6.29
C ILE A 219 -3.86 -23.76 4.92
N LYS A 220 -4.98 -24.46 4.82
CA LYS A 220 -5.78 -24.54 3.60
C LYS A 220 -6.39 -23.17 3.26
N ALA A 221 -6.12 -22.66 2.07
CA ALA A 221 -6.85 -21.57 1.46
C ALA A 221 -7.88 -22.10 0.45
N ILE A 222 -8.71 -21.24 -0.15
CA ILE A 222 -9.73 -21.68 -1.13
C ILE A 222 -9.10 -22.46 -2.29
N ASP A 223 -7.99 -21.96 -2.81
CA ASP A 223 -7.35 -22.40 -4.05
C ASP A 223 -5.93 -22.97 -3.88
N GLY A 224 -5.49 -23.19 -2.65
CA GLY A 224 -4.13 -23.68 -2.36
C GLY A 224 -3.82 -23.70 -0.87
N ILE A 225 -2.54 -23.57 -0.55
CA ILE A 225 -2.02 -23.52 0.82
C ILE A 225 -1.20 -22.25 0.99
#